data_38ad7ef09a0a0a7e067892f0bdbee3aa
#
_entry.id   38ad7ef09a0a0a7e067892f0bdbee3aa
#
_cell.length_a   1.000
_cell.length_b   1.000
_cell.length_c   1.000
_cell.angle_alpha   90.00
_cell.angle_beta   90.00
_cell.angle_gamma   90.00
#
_symmetry.space_group_name_H-M   'P 1'
#
loop_
_entity.id
_entity.type
_entity.pdbx_description
1 polymer ?
#
loop_
_entity_poly.entity_id
_entity_poly.type
_entity_poly.pdbx_seq_one_letter_code
_entity_poly.pdbx_strand_id
1 'polypeptide(L)'
;MGLLSMLGLGGKSETIKDFISKGAIIIDVRTVGEFRDGHIKGSKNIPLDTIFSKVNEIKRFEKPIIVCCRSGMRSAQAASILKNNGIETLNGGSLAKRRKKSITLLF
;
A
#
# COMPACT_ATOMS: atom_id res chain seq x y z
N MET A 1 -16.57 16.07 10.65
CA MET A 1 -16.26 16.09 10.54
C MET A 1 -16.04 16.20 10.35
N GLY A 2 -16.01 16.22 10.56
CA GLY A 2 -15.68 16.03 10.43
C GLY A 2 -15.41 16.22 10.56
N LEU A 3 -15.55 16.07 10.55
CA LEU A 3 -15.08 16.08 10.72
C LEU A 3 -14.59 16.00 11.12
N LEU A 4 -14.67 15.73 11.28
CA LEU A 4 -14.06 15.45 11.70
C LEU A 4 -13.57 15.15 12.06
N SER A 5 -13.77 14.95 11.97
CA SER A 5 -13.19 14.48 12.17
C SER A 5 -12.75 14.50 12.22
N MET A 6 -13.09 14.53 12.11
CA MET A 6 -12.53 14.37 12.12
C MET A 6 -11.92 14.54 12.30
N LEU A 7 -12.15 14.68 12.43
CA LEU A 7 -11.35 14.65 12.74
C LEU A 7 -10.63 14.42 13.09
N GLY A 8 -10.91 14.25 13.23
CA GLY A 8 -10.13 13.78 13.65
C GLY A 8 -9.72 13.70 14.04
N LEU A 9 -10.07 13.61 14.16
CA LEU A 9 -9.57 13.44 14.65
C LEU A 9 -9.02 13.07 15.09
N GLY A 10 -9.53 13.85 15.18
CA GLY A 10 -8.42 13.55 15.92
C GLY A 10 -8.02 12.33 15.68
N GLY A 11 -8.50 12.24 15.09
CA GLY A 11 -8.23 11.01 14.80
C GLY A 11 -6.86 10.60 14.68
N LYS A 12 -6.64 9.46 14.91
CA LYS A 12 -5.39 8.85 14.70
C LYS A 12 -5.27 8.39 13.29
N SER A 13 -4.09 8.59 12.70
CA SER A 13 -3.77 7.98 11.43
C SER A 13 -3.51 6.50 11.65
N GLU A 14 -4.00 5.68 10.76
CA GLU A 14 -3.66 4.28 10.82
C GLU A 14 -2.24 4.05 10.32
N THR A 15 -1.55 3.13 10.96
CA THR A 15 -0.17 2.83 10.64
C THR A 15 -0.08 1.58 9.78
N ILE A 16 1.13 1.32 9.28
CA ILE A 16 1.40 0.08 8.55
C ILE A 16 1.06 -1.11 9.44
N LYS A 17 1.41 -1.04 10.72
CA LYS A 17 1.14 -2.11 11.65
C LYS A 17 -0.36 -2.37 11.79
N ASP A 18 -1.15 -1.29 11.85
CA ASP A 18 -2.60 -1.43 11.94
C ASP A 18 -3.16 -2.13 10.72
N PHE A 19 -2.69 -1.73 9.54
CA PHE A 19 -3.14 -2.34 8.30
C PHE A 19 -2.77 -3.83 8.24
N ILE A 20 -1.55 -4.15 8.63
CA ILE A 20 -1.11 -5.54 8.62
C ILE A 20 -1.96 -6.38 9.56
N SER A 21 -2.30 -5.84 10.72
CA SER A 21 -3.14 -6.59 11.67
C SER A 21 -4.55 -6.82 11.13
N LYS A 22 -4.98 -6.04 10.15
CA LYS A 22 -6.26 -6.24 9.48
C LYS A 22 -6.14 -7.17 8.27
N GLY A 23 -4.98 -7.73 8.03
CA GLY A 23 -4.78 -8.64 6.92
C GLY A 23 -4.47 -7.96 5.60
N ALA A 24 -3.91 -6.75 5.64
CA ALA A 24 -3.63 -6.00 4.42
C ALA A 24 -2.71 -6.75 3.47
N ILE A 25 -2.93 -6.50 2.19
CA ILE A 25 -2.05 -7.01 1.14
C ILE A 25 -1.11 -5.89 0.75
N ILE A 26 0.17 -6.22 0.64
CA ILE A 26 1.19 -5.25 0.22
C ILE A 26 1.34 -5.35 -1.28
N ILE A 27 1.17 -4.22 -1.96
CA ILE A 27 1.34 -4.13 -3.41
C ILE A 27 2.53 -3.22 -3.69
N ASP A 28 3.53 -3.80 -4.36
CA ASP A 28 4.73 -3.08 -4.76
C ASP A 28 4.49 -2.54 -6.16
N VAL A 29 4.47 -1.20 -6.31
CA VAL A 29 4.14 -0.57 -7.58
C VAL A 29 5.37 -0.19 -8.39
N ARG A 30 6.51 -0.76 -8.05
CA ARG A 30 7.73 -0.57 -8.83
C ARG A 30 7.65 -1.40 -10.11
N THR A 31 8.66 -1.25 -10.96
CA THR A 31 8.72 -2.05 -12.17
C THR A 31 8.96 -3.52 -11.84
N VAL A 32 8.68 -4.39 -12.80
CA VAL A 32 8.91 -5.82 -12.66
C VAL A 32 10.38 -6.09 -12.36
N GLY A 33 11.29 -5.38 -13.02
CA GLY A 33 12.72 -5.58 -12.80
C GLY A 33 13.15 -5.21 -11.38
N GLU A 34 12.64 -4.08 -10.89
CA GLU A 34 12.95 -3.67 -9.53
C GLU A 34 12.44 -4.70 -8.53
N PHE A 35 11.23 -5.18 -8.74
CA PHE A 35 10.63 -6.17 -7.86
C PHE A 35 11.43 -7.47 -7.86
N ARG A 36 11.87 -7.88 -9.04
CA ARG A 36 12.67 -9.10 -9.18
C ARG A 36 14.00 -9.01 -8.44
N ASP A 37 14.57 -7.81 -8.38
CA ASP A 37 15.85 -7.59 -7.69
C ASP A 37 15.73 -7.68 -6.18
N GLY A 38 14.53 -7.71 -5.66
CA GLY A 38 14.29 -7.85 -4.24
C GLY A 38 13.03 -7.11 -3.83
N HIS A 39 12.22 -7.75 -3.01
CA HIS A 39 10.95 -7.19 -2.57
C HIS A 39 10.57 -7.76 -1.21
N ILE A 40 9.52 -7.20 -0.63
CA ILE A 40 9.00 -7.70 0.65
C ILE A 40 8.34 -9.05 0.40
N LYS A 41 8.70 -10.02 1.21
CA LYS A 41 8.13 -11.35 1.09
C LYS A 41 6.61 -11.28 1.22
N GLY A 42 5.93 -11.91 0.29
CA GLY A 42 4.48 -11.92 0.28
C GLY A 42 3.84 -10.75 -0.43
N SER A 43 4.62 -9.75 -0.84
CA SER A 43 4.05 -8.63 -1.57
C SER A 43 3.75 -9.03 -3.01
N LYS A 44 2.81 -8.32 -3.62
CA LYS A 44 2.44 -8.53 -5.01
C LYS A 44 2.96 -7.38 -5.84
N ASN A 45 3.43 -7.65 -7.02
CA ASN A 45 3.94 -6.62 -7.93
C ASN A 45 2.84 -6.22 -8.90
N ILE A 46 2.39 -4.99 -8.79
CA ILE A 46 1.47 -4.40 -9.76
C ILE A 46 2.05 -3.03 -10.09
N PRO A 47 2.82 -2.93 -11.17
CA PRO A 47 3.47 -1.66 -11.50
C PRO A 47 2.48 -0.52 -11.64
N LEU A 48 2.93 0.68 -11.29
CA LEU A 48 2.06 1.86 -11.27
C LEU A 48 1.31 2.05 -12.58
N ASP A 49 1.99 1.85 -13.71
CA ASP A 49 1.36 2.09 -15.01
C ASP A 49 0.25 1.10 -15.33
N THR A 50 0.12 0.01 -14.57
CA THR A 50 -0.96 -0.95 -14.76
C THR A 50 -2.00 -0.89 -13.65
N ILE A 51 -1.77 -0.09 -12.62
CA ILE A 51 -2.62 -0.12 -11.42
C ILE A 51 -4.08 0.20 -11.75
N PHE A 52 -4.29 1.18 -12.63
CA PHE A 52 -5.65 1.60 -12.96
C PHE A 52 -6.45 0.46 -13.61
N SER A 53 -5.80 -0.31 -14.47
CA SER A 53 -6.48 -1.42 -15.13
C SER A 53 -6.68 -2.61 -14.20
N LYS A 54 -6.04 -2.60 -13.04
CA LYS A 54 -6.15 -3.69 -12.08
C LYS A 54 -7.07 -3.37 -10.90
N VAL A 55 -7.71 -2.20 -10.92
CA VAL A 55 -8.53 -1.78 -9.79
C VAL A 55 -9.59 -2.80 -9.43
N ASN A 56 -10.30 -3.34 -10.41
CA ASN A 56 -11.35 -4.31 -10.13
C ASN A 56 -10.81 -5.61 -9.53
N GLU A 57 -9.65 -6.02 -10.00
CA GLU A 57 -9.00 -7.20 -9.46
C GLU A 57 -8.60 -6.97 -8.00
N ILE A 58 -8.06 -5.77 -7.71
CA ILE A 58 -7.64 -5.43 -6.35
C ILE A 58 -8.85 -5.36 -5.43
N LYS A 59 -9.96 -4.82 -5.92
CA LYS A 59 -11.19 -4.79 -5.13
C LYS A 59 -11.63 -6.19 -4.71
N ARG A 60 -11.44 -7.15 -5.57
CA ARG A 60 -11.86 -8.52 -5.30
C ARG A 60 -11.05 -9.19 -4.20
N PHE A 61 -9.90 -8.62 -3.85
CA PHE A 61 -9.15 -9.14 -2.69
C PHE A 61 -9.93 -8.93 -1.40
N GLU A 62 -10.76 -7.88 -1.35
CA GLU A 62 -11.55 -7.55 -0.16
C GLU A 62 -10.69 -7.40 1.09
N LYS A 63 -9.54 -6.77 0.93
CA LYS A 63 -8.58 -6.55 1.99
C LYS A 63 -8.06 -5.11 1.90
N PRO A 64 -7.64 -4.54 3.04
CA PRO A 64 -6.94 -3.27 2.97
C PRO A 64 -5.64 -3.45 2.19
N ILE A 65 -5.19 -2.39 1.57
CA ILE A 65 -4.01 -2.42 0.71
C ILE A 65 -2.95 -1.48 1.25
N ILE A 66 -1.71 -1.95 1.27
CA ILE A 66 -0.54 -1.09 1.51
C ILE A 66 0.22 -1.05 0.20
N VAL A 67 0.37 0.14 -0.37
CA VAL A 67 1.18 0.28 -1.58
C VAL A 67 2.54 0.79 -1.20
N CYS A 68 3.57 0.32 -1.89
CA CYS A 68 4.93 0.76 -1.62
C CYS A 68 5.73 0.88 -2.91
N CYS A 69 6.81 1.65 -2.83
CA CYS A 69 7.74 1.78 -3.93
C CYS A 69 9.10 2.10 -3.34
N ARG A 70 9.99 2.69 -4.12
CA ARG A 70 11.33 2.97 -3.67
C ARG A 70 11.41 4.26 -2.86
N SER A 71 10.73 5.32 -3.32
CA SER A 71 10.82 6.64 -2.70
C SER A 71 9.52 7.11 -2.06
N GLY A 72 8.40 6.48 -2.40
CA GLY A 72 7.10 6.91 -1.93
C GLY A 72 6.31 7.70 -2.94
N MET A 73 6.91 8.16 -4.04
CA MET A 73 6.21 8.97 -5.02
C MET A 73 5.25 8.15 -5.87
N ARG A 74 5.73 7.04 -6.40
CA ARG A 74 4.88 6.18 -7.21
C ARG A 74 3.76 5.58 -6.36
N SER A 75 4.08 5.21 -5.12
CA SER A 75 3.08 4.63 -4.24
C SER A 75 2.04 5.66 -3.81
N ALA A 76 2.42 6.95 -3.72
CA ALA A 76 1.44 7.99 -3.42
C ALA A 76 0.42 8.10 -4.55
N GLN A 77 0.87 8.01 -5.80
CA GLN A 77 -0.03 8.05 -6.93
C GLN A 77 -0.95 6.83 -6.94
N ALA A 78 -0.38 5.66 -6.69
CA ALA A 78 -1.17 4.44 -6.63
C ALA A 78 -2.21 4.51 -5.52
N ALA A 79 -1.82 5.03 -4.36
CA ALA A 79 -2.75 5.15 -3.24
C ALA A 79 -3.93 6.05 -3.60
N SER A 80 -3.66 7.17 -4.31
CA SER A 80 -4.74 8.05 -4.76
C SER A 80 -5.71 7.33 -5.67
N ILE A 81 -5.18 6.59 -6.63
CA ILE A 81 -6.04 5.86 -7.57
C ILE A 81 -6.91 4.86 -6.83
N LEU A 82 -6.33 4.10 -5.93
CA LEU A 82 -7.07 3.06 -5.22
C LEU A 82 -8.10 3.68 -4.27
N LYS A 83 -7.73 4.72 -3.53
CA LYS A 83 -8.67 5.39 -2.63
C LYS A 83 -9.82 5.99 -3.39
N ASN A 84 -9.55 6.58 -4.55
CA ASN A 84 -10.61 7.17 -5.37
C ASN A 84 -11.57 6.12 -5.90
N ASN A 85 -11.17 4.87 -5.86
CA ASN A 85 -12.01 3.76 -6.28
C ASN A 85 -12.57 2.97 -5.11
N GLY A 86 -12.54 3.55 -3.92
CA GLY A 86 -13.19 2.96 -2.75
C GLY A 86 -12.40 1.86 -2.07
N ILE A 87 -11.12 1.76 -2.34
CA ILE A 87 -10.28 0.73 -1.73
C ILE A 87 -9.52 1.34 -0.55
N GLU A 88 -9.66 0.73 0.61
CA GLU A 88 -8.94 1.17 1.80
C GLU A 88 -7.45 0.97 1.56
N THR A 89 -6.68 2.07 1.52
CA THR A 89 -5.30 2.02 1.08
C THR A 89 -4.43 2.91 1.95
N LEU A 90 -3.24 2.42 2.24
CA LEU A 90 -2.22 3.17 2.96
C LEU A 90 -0.99 3.27 2.07
N ASN A 91 -0.40 4.46 1.98
CA ASN A 91 0.86 4.63 1.28
C ASN A 91 1.99 4.22 2.22
N GLY A 92 2.61 3.09 1.94
CA GLY A 92 3.74 2.59 2.72
C GLY A 92 5.07 3.24 2.36
N GLY A 93 5.05 4.10 1.35
CA GLY A 93 6.24 4.86 0.97
C GLY A 93 7.38 3.97 0.51
N SER A 94 8.54 4.15 1.11
CA SER A 94 9.75 3.43 0.72
C SER A 94 9.88 2.07 1.39
N LEU A 95 8.76 1.47 1.79
CA LEU A 95 8.77 0.18 2.48
C LEU A 95 9.55 -0.88 1.69
N ALA A 96 9.43 -0.90 0.37
CA ALA A 96 10.15 -1.87 -0.45
C ALA A 96 11.66 -1.74 -0.31
N LYS A 97 12.14 -0.50 -0.12
CA LYS A 97 13.56 -0.26 0.05
C LYS A 97 14.09 -0.77 1.37
N ARG A 98 13.23 -0.85 2.38
CA ARG A 98 13.60 -1.30 3.71
C ARG A 98 13.18 -2.75 3.96
N ARG A 99 13.09 -3.52 2.90
CA ARG A 99 12.52 -4.85 2.95
C ARG A 99 13.15 -5.79 3.98
N LYS A 100 14.42 -5.64 4.25
CA LYS A 100 15.09 -6.50 5.22
C LYS A 100 14.55 -6.28 6.63
N LYS A 101 14.39 -5.01 6.98
CA LYS A 101 13.83 -4.68 8.29
C LYS A 101 12.34 -4.97 8.32
N SER A 102 11.68 -4.73 7.20
CA SER A 102 10.25 -4.94 7.12
C SER A 102 9.86 -6.40 7.31
N ILE A 103 10.67 -7.29 6.78
CA ILE A 103 10.40 -8.72 6.97
C ILE A 103 10.34 -9.05 8.45
N THR A 104 11.26 -8.50 9.23
CA THR A 104 11.27 -8.72 10.66
C THR A 104 9.99 -8.22 11.31
N LEU A 105 9.50 -7.09 10.85
CA LEU A 105 8.28 -6.51 11.41
C LEU A 105 7.02 -7.27 10.99
N LEU A 106 7.05 -7.84 9.81
CA LEU A 106 5.88 -8.52 9.25
C LEU A 106 5.70 -9.91 9.82
N PHE A 107 6.76 -10.49 10.29
CA PHE A 107 6.74 -11.85 10.79
C PHE A 107 7.32 -11.96 12.18
#